data_89c791f835f3ee06cea4488d2513672a
#
_entry.id   89c791f835f3ee06cea4488d2513672a
#
_cell.length_a   1.000
_cell.length_b   1.000
_cell.length_c   1.000
_cell.angle_alpha   90.00
_cell.angle_beta   90.00
_cell.angle_gamma   90.00
#
_symmetry.space_group_name_H-M   'P 1'
#
loop_
_entity.id
_entity.type
_entity.pdbx_description
1 polymer ?
#
loop_
_entity_poly.entity_id
_entity_poly.type
_entity_poly.pdbx_seq_one_letter_code
_entity_poly.pdbx_strand_id
1 'polypeptide(L)'
;MKKNRWQPTILAFAFWLPASTFASNDLYGPLRSYAQSPMQVVSHTNHLRSGFSLPSEYIEAYGSATIASVWAHTDEYALDYYHNQLEIGAKWQVSSQWQWELNYRWVFAADNHLDGLTESFHDLFGIGQNGRDKVDKNRFYISMPQYDVLEDGFEGQTIANNLSTYVQYQILQNERHGLSLGGSLYYNKVAHGTFKGSNFEQGVQLNYSYLYGAHAFYSMFGMTFRSDDRALLDLPYRHNTAAMAGGDR
;
A
#
# COMPACT_ATOMS: atom_id res chain seq x y z
N MET A 1 53.25 18.13 0.27
CA MET A 1 52.02 17.60 0.81
C MET A 1 51.09 17.25 -0.35
N LYS A 2 50.90 15.94 -0.68
CA LYS A 2 50.01 15.47 -1.75
C LYS A 2 48.67 15.17 -1.14
N LYS A 3 47.62 15.89 -1.56
CA LYS A 3 46.22 15.60 -1.19
C LYS A 3 45.72 14.40 -2.02
N ASN A 4 45.53 13.25 -1.38
CA ASN A 4 44.82 12.13 -1.96
C ASN A 4 43.33 12.49 -2.04
N ARG A 5 42.79 12.63 -3.24
CA ARG A 5 41.35 12.69 -3.51
C ARG A 5 40.85 11.25 -3.59
N TRP A 6 40.05 10.85 -2.62
CA TRP A 6 39.23 9.63 -2.71
C TRP A 6 38.07 9.91 -3.66
N GLN A 7 38.04 9.19 -4.78
CA GLN A 7 36.83 9.11 -5.61
C GLN A 7 36.04 7.90 -5.17
N PRO A 8 34.73 8.06 -4.85
CA PRO A 8 33.85 6.91 -4.57
C PRO A 8 33.55 6.22 -5.91
N THR A 9 34.01 4.99 -6.06
CA THR A 9 33.61 4.13 -7.18
C THR A 9 32.19 3.61 -6.88
N ILE A 10 31.20 4.16 -7.57
CA ILE A 10 29.84 3.63 -7.54
C ILE A 10 29.83 2.33 -8.37
N LEU A 11 29.81 1.20 -7.69
CA LEU A 11 29.53 -0.09 -8.32
C LEU A 11 28.05 -0.16 -8.65
N ALA A 12 27.71 0.10 -9.91
CA ALA A 12 26.39 -0.18 -10.44
C ALA A 12 26.26 -1.70 -10.65
N PHE A 13 25.59 -2.39 -9.72
CA PHE A 13 25.13 -3.75 -9.93
C PHE A 13 23.96 -3.74 -10.91
N ALA A 14 24.25 -3.93 -12.19
CA ALA A 14 23.22 -4.24 -13.17
C ALA A 14 22.77 -5.69 -12.95
N PHE A 15 21.64 -5.88 -12.28
CA PHE A 15 20.94 -7.16 -12.27
C PHE A 15 20.39 -7.44 -13.68
N TRP A 16 21.11 -8.24 -14.43
CA TRP A 16 20.59 -8.89 -15.63
C TRP A 16 19.67 -10.03 -15.17
N LEU A 17 18.41 -9.72 -14.98
CA LEU A 17 17.38 -10.76 -14.94
C LEU A 17 17.09 -11.15 -16.38
N PRO A 18 17.16 -12.45 -16.76
CA PRO A 18 16.67 -12.89 -18.04
C PRO A 18 15.17 -12.60 -18.08
N ALA A 19 14.77 -11.64 -18.90
CA ALA A 19 13.37 -11.42 -19.21
C ALA A 19 12.92 -12.60 -20.10
N SER A 20 12.53 -13.68 -19.49
CA SER A 20 11.73 -14.68 -20.13
C SER A 20 10.34 -14.07 -20.34
N THR A 21 10.15 -13.46 -21.51
CA THR A 21 8.83 -13.06 -22.01
C THR A 21 8.04 -14.33 -22.31
N PHE A 22 7.44 -14.91 -21.29
CA PHE A 22 6.29 -15.77 -21.49
C PHE A 22 5.11 -14.82 -21.74
N ALA A 23 4.81 -14.59 -23.01
CA ALA A 23 3.50 -14.13 -23.43
C ALA A 23 2.50 -15.27 -23.14
N SER A 24 2.23 -15.54 -21.87
CA SER A 24 1.03 -16.24 -21.49
C SER A 24 -0.07 -15.18 -21.45
N ASN A 25 -1.11 -15.42 -22.17
CA ASN A 25 -2.33 -14.63 -22.26
C ASN A 25 -3.06 -14.60 -20.93
N ASP A 26 -2.46 -14.49 -19.80
CA ASP A 26 -3.27 -14.76 -18.65
C ASP A 26 -2.74 -14.22 -17.35
N LEU A 27 -3.60 -13.48 -16.78
CA LEU A 27 -3.79 -13.36 -15.36
C LEU A 27 -2.82 -12.39 -14.65
N TYR A 28 -2.57 -11.25 -15.25
CA TYR A 28 -2.27 -10.12 -14.41
C TYR A 28 -3.49 -9.92 -13.50
N GLY A 29 -3.32 -10.20 -12.22
CA GLY A 29 -4.35 -9.92 -11.23
C GLY A 29 -4.75 -8.45 -11.20
N PRO A 30 -5.74 -8.08 -10.38
CA PRO A 30 -6.17 -6.70 -10.24
C PRO A 30 -5.02 -5.82 -9.76
N LEU A 31 -5.04 -4.54 -10.16
CA LEU A 31 -4.07 -3.56 -9.70
C LEU A 31 -4.12 -3.43 -8.18
N ARG A 32 -2.96 -3.37 -7.55
CA ARG A 32 -2.85 -3.05 -6.13
C ARG A 32 -3.00 -1.56 -5.94
N SER A 33 -3.93 -1.16 -5.09
CA SER A 33 -4.11 0.21 -4.67
C SER A 33 -4.01 0.31 -3.16
N TYR A 34 -3.44 1.41 -2.68
CA TYR A 34 -3.28 1.69 -1.26
C TYR A 34 -3.93 3.02 -0.91
N ALA A 35 -4.61 3.03 0.22
CA ALA A 35 -5.11 4.28 0.77
C ALA A 35 -3.95 5.14 1.30
N GLN A 36 -4.10 6.44 1.18
CA GLN A 36 -3.10 7.43 1.60
C GLN A 36 -3.40 8.02 2.99
N SER A 37 -4.51 7.62 3.62
CA SER A 37 -4.86 8.05 4.98
C SER A 37 -3.87 7.50 6.00
N PRO A 38 -3.38 8.29 6.97
CA PRO A 38 -2.45 7.84 8.01
C PRO A 38 -2.96 6.61 8.75
N MET A 39 -4.24 6.57 9.10
CA MET A 39 -4.88 5.46 9.81
C MET A 39 -4.86 4.16 9.00
N GLN A 40 -5.12 4.24 7.70
CA GLN A 40 -5.14 3.06 6.82
C GLN A 40 -3.73 2.58 6.45
N VAL A 41 -2.75 3.48 6.49
CA VAL A 41 -1.35 3.14 6.19
C VAL A 41 -0.73 2.27 7.27
N VAL A 42 -1.08 2.49 8.54
CA VAL A 42 -0.55 1.71 9.68
C VAL A 42 -1.38 0.47 10.01
N SER A 43 -2.45 0.21 9.27
CA SER A 43 -3.38 -0.89 9.50
C SER A 43 -3.44 -1.85 8.31
N HIS A 44 -3.84 -3.09 8.58
CA HIS A 44 -4.09 -4.08 7.55
C HIS A 44 -5.31 -3.71 6.69
N THR A 45 -5.09 -3.64 5.39
CA THR A 45 -6.15 -3.46 4.39
C THR A 45 -6.21 -4.69 3.50
N ASN A 46 -7.39 -5.29 3.38
CA ASN A 46 -7.61 -6.34 2.41
C ASN A 46 -7.52 -5.77 0.99
N HIS A 47 -6.70 -6.36 0.15
CA HIS A 47 -6.53 -5.96 -1.25
C HIS A 47 -7.36 -6.82 -2.17
N LEU A 48 -7.85 -6.25 -3.26
CA LEU A 48 -8.47 -7.03 -4.33
C LEU A 48 -7.44 -8.02 -4.89
N ARG A 49 -7.81 -9.30 -4.94
CA ARG A 49 -6.96 -10.39 -5.41
C ARG A 49 -7.70 -11.24 -6.44
N SER A 50 -6.92 -11.94 -7.27
CA SER A 50 -7.48 -12.97 -8.14
C SER A 50 -8.01 -14.15 -7.32
N GLY A 51 -9.18 -14.65 -7.69
CA GLY A 51 -9.71 -15.92 -7.22
C GLY A 51 -9.08 -17.14 -7.90
N PHE A 52 -8.19 -16.92 -8.91
CA PHE A 52 -7.45 -17.98 -9.58
C PHE A 52 -6.09 -18.20 -8.95
N SER A 53 -5.62 -19.43 -8.93
CA SER A 53 -4.24 -19.80 -8.61
C SER A 53 -3.30 -19.47 -9.78
N LEU A 54 -2.05 -19.18 -9.45
CA LEU A 54 -0.95 -19.18 -10.41
C LEU A 54 -0.56 -20.63 -10.80
N PRO A 55 0.22 -20.85 -11.85
CA PRO A 55 0.81 -22.16 -12.12
C PRO A 55 1.61 -22.68 -10.93
N SER A 56 1.55 -24.00 -10.66
CA SER A 56 2.30 -24.60 -9.55
C SER A 56 3.81 -24.30 -9.67
N GLU A 57 4.46 -24.06 -8.53
CA GLU A 57 5.88 -23.71 -8.40
C GLU A 57 6.26 -22.32 -8.96
N TYR A 58 5.27 -21.56 -9.45
CA TYR A 58 5.50 -20.21 -9.96
C TYR A 58 5.80 -19.24 -8.80
N ILE A 59 6.80 -18.39 -9.04
CA ILE A 59 7.15 -17.29 -8.13
C ILE A 59 7.04 -15.98 -8.91
N GLU A 60 6.27 -15.05 -8.35
CA GLU A 60 6.17 -13.66 -8.80
C GLU A 60 6.82 -12.77 -7.76
N ALA A 61 7.86 -12.03 -8.14
CA ALA A 61 8.43 -10.97 -7.33
C ALA A 61 7.97 -9.61 -7.87
N TYR A 62 7.69 -8.67 -6.99
CA TYR A 62 7.24 -7.34 -7.37
C TYR A 62 7.83 -6.27 -6.46
N GLY A 63 7.89 -5.05 -6.98
CA GLY A 63 8.24 -3.86 -6.23
C GLY A 63 7.46 -2.67 -6.74
N SER A 64 7.14 -1.74 -5.85
CA SER A 64 6.50 -0.48 -6.19
C SER A 64 7.06 0.68 -5.39
N ALA A 65 7.02 1.87 -6.00
CA ALA A 65 7.27 3.13 -5.34
C ALA A 65 6.06 4.04 -5.59
N THR A 66 5.57 4.66 -4.54
CA THR A 66 4.45 5.60 -4.60
C THR A 66 4.88 6.91 -3.96
N ILE A 67 4.57 8.02 -4.61
CA ILE A 67 4.70 9.36 -4.06
C ILE A 67 3.33 10.02 -4.08
N ALA A 68 2.95 10.68 -3.00
CA ALA A 68 1.68 11.38 -2.90
C ALA A 68 1.83 12.65 -2.07
N SER A 69 1.06 13.67 -2.42
CA SER A 69 0.77 14.82 -1.58
C SER A 69 -0.62 14.62 -0.99
N VAL A 70 -0.71 14.58 0.33
CA VAL A 70 -1.96 14.39 1.05
C VAL A 70 -2.47 15.74 1.52
N TRP A 71 -3.60 16.16 0.97
CA TRP A 71 -4.29 17.37 1.34
C TRP A 71 -5.75 17.08 1.66
N ALA A 72 -6.16 17.40 2.88
CA ALA A 72 -7.54 17.37 3.29
C ALA A 72 -7.78 18.43 4.37
N HIS A 73 -8.82 19.22 4.22
CA HIS A 73 -9.20 20.26 5.18
C HIS A 73 -10.70 20.24 5.38
N THR A 74 -11.12 19.98 6.61
CA THR A 74 -12.52 20.01 7.06
C THR A 74 -12.61 20.71 8.41
N ASP A 75 -13.80 20.91 8.93
CA ASP A 75 -14.01 21.43 10.29
C ASP A 75 -13.53 20.46 11.37
N GLU A 76 -13.38 19.17 11.05
CA GLU A 76 -13.03 18.12 11.99
C GLU A 76 -11.54 17.77 11.97
N TYR A 77 -10.87 17.91 10.81
CA TYR A 77 -9.46 17.58 10.66
C TYR A 77 -8.78 18.34 9.52
N ALA A 78 -7.48 18.49 9.64
CA ALA A 78 -6.61 18.98 8.60
C ALA A 78 -5.42 18.03 8.40
N LEU A 79 -5.16 17.66 7.16
CA LEU A 79 -4.02 16.84 6.75
C LEU A 79 -3.28 17.58 5.63
N ASP A 80 -1.99 17.80 5.81
CA ASP A 80 -1.12 18.44 4.83
C ASP A 80 0.30 17.88 4.97
N TYR A 81 0.60 16.82 4.20
CA TYR A 81 1.90 16.17 4.27
C TYR A 81 2.19 15.37 3.01
N TYR A 82 3.48 15.01 2.83
CA TYR A 82 3.90 14.12 1.77
C TYR A 82 4.02 12.69 2.27
N HIS A 83 3.54 11.78 1.44
CA HIS A 83 3.53 10.35 1.67
C HIS A 83 4.33 9.65 0.58
N ASN A 84 5.48 9.11 0.96
CA ASN A 84 6.30 8.31 0.08
C ASN A 84 6.27 6.86 0.56
N GLN A 85 6.12 5.93 -0.35
CA GLN A 85 5.99 4.51 -0.05
C GLN A 85 6.92 3.69 -0.94
N LEU A 86 7.63 2.76 -0.34
CA LEU A 86 8.34 1.69 -1.01
C LEU A 86 7.75 0.36 -0.58
N GLU A 87 7.54 -0.51 -1.53
CA GLU A 87 7.01 -1.86 -1.30
C GLU A 87 7.80 -2.88 -2.11
N ILE A 88 8.09 -4.00 -1.48
CA ILE A 88 8.64 -5.18 -2.12
C ILE A 88 7.90 -6.41 -1.64
N GLY A 89 7.71 -7.38 -2.51
CA GLY A 89 7.04 -8.62 -2.14
C GLY A 89 7.25 -9.74 -3.14
N ALA A 90 6.80 -10.91 -2.74
CA ALA A 90 6.80 -12.09 -3.57
C ALA A 90 5.56 -12.93 -3.29
N LYS A 91 5.06 -13.58 -4.34
CA LYS A 91 4.04 -14.63 -4.28
C LYS A 91 4.65 -15.92 -4.74
N TRP A 92 4.36 -16.98 -4.06
CA TRP A 92 4.78 -18.32 -4.41
C TRP A 92 3.58 -19.26 -4.45
N GLN A 93 3.34 -19.87 -5.61
CA GLN A 93 2.35 -20.92 -5.76
C GLN A 93 2.99 -22.23 -5.33
N VAL A 94 2.80 -22.63 -4.07
CA VAL A 94 3.41 -23.80 -3.45
C VAL A 94 2.91 -25.10 -4.07
N SER A 95 1.63 -25.13 -4.45
CA SER A 95 0.98 -26.26 -5.12
C SER A 95 -0.21 -25.75 -5.94
N SER A 96 -0.93 -26.63 -6.63
CA SER A 96 -2.14 -26.25 -7.38
C SER A 96 -3.23 -25.60 -6.51
N GLN A 97 -3.20 -25.77 -5.20
CA GLN A 97 -4.22 -25.29 -4.28
C GLN A 97 -3.72 -24.21 -3.33
N TRP A 98 -2.42 -24.11 -3.05
CA TRP A 98 -1.86 -23.23 -2.03
C TRP A 98 -0.94 -22.20 -2.62
N GLN A 99 -1.23 -20.93 -2.34
CA GLN A 99 -0.38 -19.79 -2.64
C GLN A 99 0.02 -19.09 -1.35
N TRP A 100 1.26 -18.68 -1.27
CA TRP A 100 1.79 -17.86 -0.19
C TRP A 100 2.32 -16.54 -0.74
N GLU A 101 2.10 -15.46 -0.02
CA GLU A 101 2.60 -14.13 -0.33
C GLU A 101 3.28 -13.53 0.90
N LEU A 102 4.42 -12.89 0.70
CA LEU A 102 5.12 -12.09 1.67
C LEU A 102 5.32 -10.69 1.09
N ASN A 103 5.06 -9.67 1.91
CA ASN A 103 5.15 -8.29 1.52
C ASN A 103 5.78 -7.45 2.64
N TYR A 104 6.72 -6.58 2.27
CA TYR A 104 7.27 -5.55 3.12
C TYR A 104 6.95 -4.17 2.54
N ARG A 105 6.47 -3.26 3.38
CA ARG A 105 6.12 -1.89 3.00
C ARG A 105 6.67 -0.89 4.00
N TRP A 106 7.39 0.09 3.50
CA TRP A 106 7.90 1.21 4.25
C TRP A 106 7.31 2.51 3.73
N VAL A 107 6.71 3.29 4.64
CA VAL A 107 6.09 4.57 4.36
C VAL A 107 6.77 5.64 5.20
N PHE A 108 7.14 6.74 4.57
CA PHE A 108 7.88 7.82 5.20
C PHE A 108 7.44 9.19 4.70
N ALA A 109 7.56 10.17 5.57
CA ALA A 109 7.29 11.56 5.29
C ALA A 109 8.56 12.23 4.77
N ALA A 110 8.59 12.60 3.50
CA ALA A 110 9.66 13.38 2.91
C ALA A 110 9.10 14.24 1.78
N ASP A 111 9.59 15.46 1.65
CA ASP A 111 9.18 16.35 0.58
C ASP A 111 9.46 15.68 -0.78
N ASN A 112 8.44 15.58 -1.59
CA ASN A 112 8.49 15.01 -2.94
C ASN A 112 8.18 16.03 -4.03
N HIS A 113 8.05 17.29 -3.67
CA HIS A 113 7.81 18.45 -4.54
C HIS A 113 6.54 18.37 -5.41
N LEU A 114 5.57 17.54 -5.02
CA LEU A 114 4.33 17.37 -5.78
C LEU A 114 3.38 18.58 -5.70
N ASP A 115 3.55 19.47 -4.73
CA ASP A 115 2.67 20.65 -4.60
C ASP A 115 2.66 21.49 -5.85
N GLY A 116 3.83 21.84 -6.36
CA GLY A 116 3.95 22.62 -7.59
C GLY A 116 3.34 21.94 -8.81
N LEU A 117 3.46 20.60 -8.90
CA LEU A 117 2.85 19.82 -9.97
C LEU A 117 1.32 19.81 -9.84
N THR A 118 0.82 19.56 -8.62
CA THR A 118 -0.63 19.51 -8.33
C THR A 118 -1.30 20.86 -8.59
N GLU A 119 -0.72 21.95 -8.11
CA GLU A 119 -1.22 23.29 -8.36
C GLU A 119 -1.24 23.61 -9.86
N SER A 120 -0.13 23.35 -10.57
CA SER A 120 -0.04 23.59 -12.00
C SER A 120 -1.05 22.76 -12.80
N PHE A 121 -1.30 21.53 -12.39
CA PHE A 121 -2.33 20.69 -13.00
C PHE A 121 -3.74 21.26 -12.79
N HIS A 122 -4.06 21.66 -11.54
CA HIS A 122 -5.36 22.25 -11.22
C HIS A 122 -5.58 23.56 -12.00
N ASP A 123 -4.56 24.41 -12.07
CA ASP A 123 -4.64 25.67 -12.81
C ASP A 123 -4.86 25.43 -14.31
N LEU A 124 -4.17 24.44 -14.89
CA LEU A 124 -4.31 24.07 -16.29
C LEU A 124 -5.74 23.61 -16.64
N PHE A 125 -6.40 22.87 -15.73
CA PHE A 125 -7.74 22.34 -15.95
C PHE A 125 -8.85 23.15 -15.29
N GLY A 126 -8.55 24.30 -14.66
CA GLY A 126 -9.52 25.14 -13.97
C GLY A 126 -10.17 24.46 -12.76
N ILE A 127 -9.46 23.52 -12.11
CA ILE A 127 -9.91 22.81 -10.92
C ILE A 127 -9.58 23.66 -9.70
N GLY A 128 -10.55 23.84 -8.81
CA GLY A 128 -10.33 24.61 -7.57
C GLY A 128 -9.29 23.94 -6.66
N GLN A 129 -8.42 24.75 -6.06
CA GLN A 129 -7.31 24.31 -5.21
C GLN A 129 -7.75 23.85 -3.79
N ASN A 130 -9.03 23.97 -3.46
CA ASN A 130 -9.62 23.65 -2.15
C ASN A 130 -8.83 24.28 -0.96
N GLY A 131 -8.34 25.50 -1.14
CA GLY A 131 -7.62 26.26 -0.13
C GLY A 131 -6.13 25.92 0.02
N ARG A 132 -5.59 24.99 -0.76
CA ARG A 132 -4.17 24.66 -0.74
C ARG A 132 -3.26 25.84 -1.14
N ASP A 133 -3.74 26.66 -2.05
CA ASP A 133 -3.10 27.91 -2.51
C ASP A 133 -2.95 28.98 -1.43
N LYS A 134 -3.59 28.79 -0.27
CA LYS A 134 -3.60 29.74 0.86
C LYS A 134 -2.70 29.34 2.02
N VAL A 135 -2.03 28.20 1.92
CA VAL A 135 -1.13 27.68 2.94
C VAL A 135 0.29 27.55 2.42
N ASP A 136 1.26 27.55 3.34
CA ASP A 136 2.66 27.35 2.99
C ASP A 136 2.87 25.97 2.34
N LYS A 137 3.77 25.90 1.37
CA LYS A 137 4.19 24.63 0.74
C LYS A 137 5.12 23.84 1.66
N ASN A 138 5.27 22.55 1.34
CA ASN A 138 6.21 21.65 2.02
C ASN A 138 5.90 21.49 3.51
N ARG A 139 4.63 21.49 3.87
CA ARG A 139 4.22 21.26 5.26
C ARG A 139 4.13 19.77 5.57
N PHE A 140 4.32 19.46 6.86
CA PHE A 140 4.11 18.14 7.44
C PHE A 140 3.22 18.30 8.66
N TYR A 141 1.91 18.38 8.44
CA TYR A 141 0.94 18.79 9.43
C TYR A 141 -0.27 17.85 9.49
N ILE A 142 -0.64 17.45 10.70
CA ILE A 142 -1.85 16.69 11.01
C ILE A 142 -2.53 17.34 12.19
N SER A 143 -3.80 17.69 12.06
CA SER A 143 -4.61 18.22 13.15
C SER A 143 -5.96 17.51 13.21
N MET A 144 -6.33 17.03 14.39
CA MET A 144 -7.65 16.47 14.70
C MET A 144 -8.08 16.96 16.08
N PRO A 145 -8.63 18.19 16.19
CA PRO A 145 -8.88 18.84 17.48
C PRO A 145 -9.80 18.04 18.42
N GLN A 146 -10.76 17.31 17.86
CA GLN A 146 -11.67 16.47 18.65
C GLN A 146 -10.99 15.31 19.40
N TYR A 147 -9.75 14.98 19.03
CA TYR A 147 -8.93 13.93 19.64
C TYR A 147 -7.65 14.49 20.29
N ASP A 148 -7.53 15.81 20.39
CA ASP A 148 -6.33 16.50 20.90
C ASP A 148 -5.05 16.12 20.13
N VAL A 149 -5.18 15.84 18.83
CA VAL A 149 -4.06 15.49 17.95
C VAL A 149 -3.62 16.74 17.19
N LEU A 150 -2.37 17.11 17.40
CA LEU A 150 -1.68 18.17 16.65
C LEU A 150 -0.23 17.76 16.44
N GLU A 151 0.11 17.39 15.22
CA GLU A 151 1.44 17.00 14.81
C GLU A 151 1.94 17.93 13.71
N ASP A 152 3.11 18.52 13.90
CA ASP A 152 3.75 19.45 12.96
C ASP A 152 5.24 19.16 12.84
N GLY A 153 5.78 19.35 11.65
CA GLY A 153 7.24 19.22 11.40
C GLY A 153 7.78 17.80 11.48
N PHE A 154 7.01 16.78 11.10
CA PHE A 154 7.46 15.37 11.11
C PHE A 154 8.16 14.91 9.82
N GLU A 155 8.74 15.84 9.07
CA GLU A 155 9.56 15.52 7.90
C GLU A 155 10.70 14.55 8.25
N GLY A 156 11.00 13.61 7.35
CA GLY A 156 12.03 12.59 7.52
C GLY A 156 11.62 11.41 8.41
N GLN A 157 10.42 11.44 9.00
CA GLN A 157 9.97 10.37 9.88
C GLN A 157 9.34 9.19 9.11
N THR A 158 9.46 8.01 9.69
CA THR A 158 8.71 6.82 9.23
C THR A 158 7.28 6.91 9.73
N ILE A 159 6.31 6.82 8.79
CA ILE A 159 4.88 6.78 9.09
C ILE A 159 4.45 5.33 9.37
N ALA A 160 4.91 4.38 8.56
CA ALA A 160 4.62 2.96 8.75
C ALA A 160 5.81 2.11 8.28
N ASN A 161 6.01 1.01 8.97
CA ASN A 161 7.03 0.01 8.63
C ASN A 161 6.44 -1.36 8.92
N ASN A 162 5.94 -2.01 7.88
CA ASN A 162 5.14 -3.21 8.07
C ASN A 162 5.59 -4.39 7.24
N LEU A 163 5.37 -5.55 7.82
CA LEU A 163 5.52 -6.86 7.20
C LEU A 163 4.16 -7.54 7.19
N SER A 164 3.76 -8.06 6.06
CA SER A 164 2.52 -8.83 5.95
C SER A 164 2.74 -10.14 5.20
N THR A 165 1.99 -11.15 5.57
CA THR A 165 1.91 -12.41 4.84
C THR A 165 0.46 -12.76 4.56
N TYR A 166 0.23 -13.44 3.44
CA TYR A 166 -1.08 -13.91 3.03
C TYR A 166 -0.98 -15.33 2.49
N VAL A 167 -1.86 -16.19 2.93
CA VAL A 167 -1.98 -17.57 2.43
C VAL A 167 -3.35 -17.73 1.81
N GLN A 168 -3.39 -18.25 0.58
CA GLN A 168 -4.62 -18.48 -0.18
C GLN A 168 -4.79 -19.96 -0.47
N TYR A 169 -6.02 -20.46 -0.29
CA TYR A 169 -6.45 -21.78 -0.68
C TYR A 169 -7.44 -21.70 -1.83
N GLN A 170 -7.18 -22.43 -2.92
CA GLN A 170 -8.05 -22.52 -4.09
C GLN A 170 -9.21 -23.47 -3.81
N ILE A 171 -10.44 -22.93 -3.77
CA ILE A 171 -11.66 -23.71 -3.57
C ILE A 171 -12.20 -24.27 -4.87
N LEU A 172 -12.25 -23.41 -5.90
CA LEU A 172 -12.76 -23.75 -7.22
C LEU A 172 -11.93 -23.01 -8.28
N GLN A 173 -11.54 -23.75 -9.32
CA GLN A 173 -10.94 -23.16 -10.52
C GLN A 173 -11.36 -23.95 -11.75
N ASN A 174 -11.88 -23.25 -12.75
CA ASN A 174 -12.13 -23.75 -14.08
C ASN A 174 -11.79 -22.66 -15.12
N GLU A 175 -12.11 -22.85 -16.38
CA GLU A 175 -11.78 -21.90 -17.45
C GLU A 175 -12.33 -20.48 -17.24
N ARG A 176 -13.42 -20.33 -16.49
CA ARG A 176 -14.12 -19.04 -16.31
C ARG A 176 -14.19 -18.55 -14.87
N HIS A 177 -14.20 -19.45 -13.90
CA HIS A 177 -14.44 -19.13 -12.51
C HIS A 177 -13.27 -19.52 -11.62
N GLY A 178 -12.82 -18.59 -10.81
CA GLY A 178 -11.87 -18.79 -9.73
C GLY A 178 -12.49 -18.37 -8.40
N LEU A 179 -12.45 -19.23 -7.39
CA LEU A 179 -12.88 -18.94 -6.02
C LEU A 179 -11.81 -19.40 -5.06
N SER A 180 -11.38 -18.51 -4.19
CA SER A 180 -10.36 -18.81 -3.18
C SER A 180 -10.68 -18.16 -1.85
N LEU A 181 -10.20 -18.78 -0.77
CA LEU A 181 -10.23 -18.27 0.59
C LEU A 181 -8.81 -18.05 1.08
N GLY A 182 -8.57 -16.93 1.75
CA GLY A 182 -7.24 -16.63 2.28
C GLY A 182 -7.25 -16.02 3.66
N GLY A 183 -6.09 -16.08 4.30
CA GLY A 183 -5.82 -15.48 5.59
C GLY A 183 -4.57 -14.63 5.56
N SER A 184 -4.59 -13.51 6.27
CA SER A 184 -3.48 -12.56 6.39
C SER A 184 -3.00 -12.44 7.83
N LEU A 185 -1.70 -12.25 7.99
CA LEU A 185 -1.10 -11.70 9.19
C LEU A 185 -0.37 -10.41 8.82
N TYR A 186 -0.53 -9.39 9.65
CA TYR A 186 0.06 -8.07 9.44
C TYR A 186 0.70 -7.60 10.73
N TYR A 187 1.91 -7.09 10.62
CA TYR A 187 2.64 -6.48 11.72
C TYR A 187 3.26 -5.16 11.28
N ASN A 188 2.92 -4.08 11.97
CA ASN A 188 3.52 -2.78 11.79
C ASN A 188 4.30 -2.39 13.04
N LYS A 189 5.49 -1.78 12.86
CA LYS A 189 6.28 -1.26 13.96
C LYS A 189 7.07 -0.03 13.53
N VAL A 190 6.79 1.10 14.19
CA VAL A 190 7.58 2.31 14.13
C VAL A 190 8.22 2.54 15.49
N ALA A 191 9.55 2.58 15.54
CA ALA A 191 10.29 2.59 16.79
C ALA A 191 10.37 3.98 17.44
N HIS A 192 10.37 5.05 16.64
CA HIS A 192 10.62 6.43 17.08
C HIS A 192 9.76 7.42 16.33
N GLY A 193 9.62 8.63 16.88
CA GLY A 193 8.94 9.77 16.26
C GLY A 193 7.45 9.81 16.52
N THR A 194 6.78 10.71 15.81
CA THR A 194 5.34 11.00 15.89
C THR A 194 4.48 9.74 15.72
N PHE A 195 4.85 8.87 14.78
CA PHE A 195 4.08 7.66 14.45
C PHE A 195 4.55 6.41 15.21
N LYS A 196 5.29 6.59 16.31
CA LYS A 196 5.76 5.48 17.15
C LYS A 196 4.60 4.61 17.59
N GLY A 197 4.71 3.32 17.33
CA GLY A 197 3.70 2.34 17.71
C GLY A 197 4.00 0.96 17.15
N SER A 198 3.23 -0.01 17.60
CA SER A 198 3.24 -1.36 17.03
C SER A 198 1.85 -1.94 17.10
N ASN A 199 1.42 -2.59 16.03
CA ASN A 199 0.13 -3.27 15.97
C ASN A 199 0.26 -4.58 15.20
N PHE A 200 -0.52 -5.55 15.64
CA PHE A 200 -0.66 -6.84 14.99
C PHE A 200 -2.13 -7.03 14.60
N GLU A 201 -2.35 -7.38 13.35
CA GLU A 201 -3.70 -7.55 12.82
C GLU A 201 -3.78 -8.84 12.00
N GLN A 202 -4.98 -9.37 11.90
CA GLN A 202 -5.29 -10.58 11.14
C GLN A 202 -6.40 -10.26 10.13
N GLY A 203 -6.40 -10.98 9.01
CA GLY A 203 -7.43 -10.84 8.01
C GLY A 203 -7.90 -12.19 7.49
N VAL A 204 -9.15 -12.25 7.08
CA VAL A 204 -9.69 -13.33 6.24
C VAL A 204 -10.32 -12.72 5.01
N GLN A 205 -10.21 -13.38 3.86
CA GLN A 205 -10.66 -12.84 2.59
C GLN A 205 -11.15 -13.94 1.67
N LEU A 206 -12.33 -13.75 1.11
CA LEU A 206 -12.88 -14.54 0.02
C LEU A 206 -12.64 -13.77 -1.28
N ASN A 207 -12.06 -14.42 -2.29
CA ASN A 207 -11.82 -13.84 -3.61
C ASN A 207 -12.60 -14.63 -4.66
N TYR A 208 -13.28 -13.92 -5.53
CA TYR A 208 -13.92 -14.50 -6.69
C TYR A 208 -13.51 -13.75 -7.95
N SER A 209 -13.23 -14.50 -9.01
CA SER A 209 -12.92 -13.97 -10.33
C SER A 209 -13.70 -14.68 -11.42
N TYR A 210 -14.06 -13.91 -12.43
CA TYR A 210 -14.76 -14.41 -13.61
C TYR A 210 -14.08 -13.91 -14.89
N LEU A 211 -13.79 -14.83 -15.79
CA LEU A 211 -13.15 -14.55 -17.08
C LEU A 211 -14.16 -14.76 -18.22
N TYR A 212 -14.27 -13.76 -19.11
CA TYR A 212 -15.08 -13.86 -20.29
C TYR A 212 -14.44 -13.14 -21.47
N GLY A 213 -13.94 -13.88 -22.44
CA GLY A 213 -13.20 -13.32 -23.56
C GLY A 213 -11.97 -12.53 -23.11
N ALA A 214 -11.92 -11.25 -23.44
CA ALA A 214 -10.85 -10.33 -23.02
C ALA A 214 -11.12 -9.65 -21.66
N HIS A 215 -12.28 -9.90 -21.03
CA HIS A 215 -12.67 -9.28 -19.77
C HIS A 215 -12.36 -10.16 -18.59
N ALA A 216 -11.86 -9.56 -17.53
CA ALA A 216 -11.60 -10.22 -16.26
C ALA A 216 -12.23 -9.42 -15.12
N PHE A 217 -13.29 -9.96 -14.52
CA PHE A 217 -13.94 -9.39 -13.35
C PHE A 217 -13.34 -9.99 -12.08
N TYR A 218 -13.03 -9.14 -11.14
CA TYR A 218 -12.53 -9.51 -9.82
C TYR A 218 -13.43 -8.96 -8.72
N SER A 219 -13.66 -9.75 -7.68
CA SER A 219 -14.35 -9.29 -6.48
C SER A 219 -13.77 -9.93 -5.23
N MET A 220 -13.87 -9.24 -4.12
CA MET A 220 -13.46 -9.76 -2.82
C MET A 220 -14.42 -9.34 -1.73
N PHE A 221 -14.52 -10.17 -0.70
CA PHE A 221 -15.05 -9.83 0.60
C PHE A 221 -14.02 -10.19 1.66
N GLY A 222 -13.65 -9.22 2.51
CA GLY A 222 -12.64 -9.40 3.53
C GLY A 222 -13.05 -8.84 4.88
N MET A 223 -12.50 -9.41 5.93
CA MET A 223 -12.62 -8.92 7.30
C MET A 223 -11.22 -8.77 7.90
N THR A 224 -11.02 -7.72 8.68
CA THR A 224 -9.80 -7.47 9.45
C THR A 224 -10.14 -7.48 10.92
N PHE A 225 -9.30 -8.16 11.72
CA PHE A 225 -9.39 -8.26 13.16
C PHE A 225 -8.16 -7.63 13.79
N ARG A 226 -8.35 -6.73 14.75
CA ARG A 226 -7.30 -5.98 15.41
C ARG A 226 -7.24 -6.35 16.89
N SER A 227 -6.03 -6.46 17.40
CA SER A 227 -5.79 -6.69 18.84
C SER A 227 -5.80 -5.39 19.62
N ASP A 228 -5.59 -4.25 18.95
CA ASP A 228 -5.54 -2.92 19.55
C ASP A 228 -6.60 -2.01 18.93
N ASP A 229 -7.23 -1.19 19.73
CA ASP A 229 -8.20 -0.16 19.31
C ASP A 229 -7.57 1.23 19.10
N ARG A 230 -6.25 1.36 19.30
CA ARG A 230 -5.47 2.59 19.19
C ARG A 230 -4.20 2.38 18.37
N ALA A 231 -4.36 2.24 17.08
CA ALA A 231 -3.25 1.91 16.19
C ALA A 231 -2.33 3.08 15.85
N LEU A 232 -2.80 4.32 15.97
CA LEU A 232 -2.06 5.53 15.58
C LEU A 232 -2.54 6.74 16.39
N LEU A 233 -1.60 7.51 16.95
CA LEU A 233 -1.85 8.81 17.63
C LEU A 233 -2.97 8.72 18.68
N ASP A 234 -3.09 7.62 19.38
CA ASP A 234 -4.18 7.32 20.33
C ASP A 234 -5.60 7.47 19.76
N LEU A 235 -5.74 7.53 18.44
CA LEU A 235 -7.04 7.62 17.81
C LEU A 235 -7.82 6.30 17.95
N PRO A 236 -9.14 6.38 18.23
CA PRO A 236 -9.97 5.19 18.35
C PRO A 236 -10.07 4.45 17.01
N TYR A 237 -9.84 3.16 17.04
CA TYR A 237 -9.86 2.31 15.87
C TYR A 237 -10.78 1.11 16.09
N ARG A 238 -11.58 0.73 15.09
CA ARG A 238 -12.49 -0.40 15.25
C ARG A 238 -11.73 -1.72 15.27
N HIS A 239 -12.04 -2.59 16.24
CA HIS A 239 -11.45 -3.93 16.33
C HIS A 239 -11.71 -4.78 15.09
N ASN A 240 -12.89 -4.64 14.48
CA ASN A 240 -13.27 -5.40 13.31
C ASN A 240 -13.74 -4.47 12.20
N THR A 241 -13.27 -4.72 10.99
CA THR A 241 -13.75 -4.04 9.78
C THR A 241 -14.01 -5.05 8.68
N ALA A 242 -15.05 -4.81 7.89
CA ALA A 242 -15.31 -5.57 6.68
C ALA A 242 -15.08 -4.68 5.46
N ALA A 243 -14.57 -5.26 4.39
CA ALA A 243 -14.35 -4.59 3.13
C ALA A 243 -14.87 -5.45 1.98
N MET A 244 -15.44 -4.79 0.97
CA MET A 244 -15.83 -5.41 -0.28
C MET A 244 -15.31 -4.54 -1.42
N ALA A 245 -14.74 -5.17 -2.43
CA ALA A 245 -14.26 -4.50 -3.63
C ALA A 245 -14.57 -5.35 -4.86
N GLY A 246 -14.67 -4.69 -5.99
CA GLY A 246 -14.81 -5.33 -7.30
C GLY A 246 -14.20 -4.44 -8.38
N GLY A 247 -13.79 -5.04 -9.48
CA GLY A 247 -13.23 -4.33 -10.61
C GLY A 247 -13.25 -5.21 -11.86
N ASP A 248 -13.20 -4.57 -13.02
CA ASP A 248 -13.06 -5.18 -14.34
C ASP A 248 -11.72 -4.76 -14.94
N ARG A 249 -11.22 -5.57 -15.87
CA ARG A 249 -9.99 -5.35 -16.61
C ARG A 249 -10.28 -5.19 -18.11
#